data_24a2c714006a2fa32068e71805839e26
#
_entry.id   24a2c714006a2fa32068e71805839e26
#
_cell.length_a   1.000
_cell.length_b   1.000
_cell.length_c   1.000
_cell.angle_alpha   90.00
_cell.angle_beta   90.00
_cell.angle_gamma   90.00
#
_symmetry.space_group_name_H-M   'P 1'
#
loop_
_entity.id
_entity.type
_entity.pdbx_description
1 polymer ?
#
loop_
_entity_poly.entity_id
_entity_poly.type
_entity_poly.pdbx_seq_one_letter_code
_entity_poly.pdbx_strand_id
1 'polypeptide(L)'
;RQMCIRDRPLLERLEQGDVDVLVLGGRLEDMDSIRFLPRIRGLARKPLVLLRDDGRNEKSAVESLSQEDACYLIRQATLEDMLQELRAPAHRPAESLEKRCERIYRSWGVSTCDANKRYLTGALRVMMGSDHRLAIRKEILGPVAEEYGLTVAAVDSALRRLLETLDETGTQTWRDFRKEYGLERRKVTIGRLLYALESRLSQQ
;
A
#
# COMPACT_ATOMS: atom_id res chain seq x y z
N ARG A 1 21.17 26.67 3.15
CA ARG A 1 22.52 26.07 3.19
C ARG A 1 22.40 24.67 2.65
N GLN A 2 22.93 24.47 1.46
CA GLN A 2 23.12 23.15 0.87
C GLN A 2 24.25 22.48 1.67
N MET A 3 23.91 21.51 2.52
CA MET A 3 24.90 20.69 3.20
C MET A 3 25.09 19.42 2.38
N CYS A 4 26.23 19.30 1.71
CA CYS A 4 26.72 18.00 1.26
C CYS A 4 27.08 17.21 2.53
N ILE A 5 26.23 16.30 2.93
CA ILE A 5 26.46 15.43 4.08
C ILE A 5 27.07 14.15 3.52
N ARG A 6 28.25 13.79 4.00
CA ARG A 6 28.86 12.48 3.75
C ARG A 6 27.93 11.38 4.28
N ASP A 7 27.88 10.26 3.60
CA ASP A 7 26.88 9.18 3.82
C ASP A 7 26.73 8.74 5.28
N ARG A 8 27.80 8.71 6.05
CA ARG A 8 27.78 8.23 7.43
C ARG A 8 27.04 9.15 8.41
N PRO A 9 27.27 10.47 8.43
CA PRO A 9 26.48 11.39 9.25
C PRO A 9 25.02 11.47 8.84
N LEU A 10 24.69 11.22 7.57
CA LEU A 10 23.32 11.17 7.10
C LEU A 10 22.59 9.96 7.66
N LEU A 11 23.21 8.78 7.62
CA LEU A 11 22.63 7.55 8.19
C LEU A 11 22.41 7.68 9.70
N GLU A 12 23.37 8.23 10.44
CA GLU A 12 23.24 8.45 11.88
C GLU A 12 22.03 9.34 12.23
N ARG A 13 21.77 10.39 11.45
CA ARG A 13 20.58 11.24 11.63
C ARG A 13 19.29 10.55 11.26
N LEU A 14 19.31 9.72 10.21
CA LEU A 14 18.16 8.93 9.80
C LEU A 14 17.81 7.87 10.85
N GLU A 15 18.81 7.24 11.46
CA GLU A 15 18.64 6.27 12.56
C GLU A 15 18.04 6.92 13.82
N GLN A 16 18.35 8.19 14.09
CA GLN A 16 17.75 8.97 15.17
C GLN A 16 16.27 9.30 14.93
N GLY A 17 15.78 9.14 13.70
CA GLY A 17 14.37 9.36 13.34
C GLY A 17 13.95 10.83 13.24
N ASP A 18 14.91 11.76 13.21
CA ASP A 18 14.68 13.21 13.17
C ASP A 18 14.44 13.77 11.76
N VAL A 19 14.42 12.90 10.75
CA VAL A 19 14.26 13.29 9.34
C VAL A 19 12.91 12.81 8.82
N ASP A 20 12.03 13.75 8.49
CA ASP A 20 10.74 13.44 7.89
C ASP A 20 10.82 13.33 6.36
N VAL A 21 11.70 14.11 5.74
CA VAL A 21 11.89 14.16 4.29
C VAL A 21 13.37 14.14 3.94
N LEU A 22 13.74 13.26 3.03
CA LEU A 22 15.09 13.12 2.49
C LEU A 22 15.08 13.43 0.99
N VAL A 23 15.81 14.45 0.57
CA VAL A 23 16.02 14.77 -0.85
C VAL A 23 17.37 14.25 -1.28
N LEU A 24 17.41 13.32 -2.22
CA LEU A 24 18.63 12.76 -2.78
C LEU A 24 18.83 13.32 -4.20
N GLY A 25 19.99 13.93 -4.43
CA GLY A 25 20.46 14.29 -5.76
C GLY A 25 20.96 13.06 -6.52
N GLY A 26 21.13 13.15 -7.84
CA GLY A 26 21.53 12.03 -8.70
C GLY A 26 22.91 11.43 -8.40
N ARG A 27 23.80 12.17 -7.74
CA ARG A 27 25.09 11.70 -7.26
C ARG A 27 25.35 12.15 -5.83
N LEU A 28 25.63 11.20 -4.96
CA LEU A 28 26.31 11.43 -3.69
C LEU A 28 27.82 11.35 -3.93
N GLU A 29 28.63 11.97 -3.09
CA GLU A 29 30.09 12.02 -3.30
C GLU A 29 30.72 10.63 -3.37
N ASP A 30 30.23 9.69 -2.58
CA ASP A 30 30.82 8.35 -2.40
C ASP A 30 29.99 7.22 -3.04
N MET A 31 28.72 7.46 -3.44
CA MET A 31 27.87 6.45 -4.07
C MET A 31 26.72 7.03 -4.88
N ASP A 32 26.11 6.18 -5.70
CA ASP A 32 24.87 6.49 -6.39
C ASP A 32 23.69 6.55 -5.41
N SER A 33 22.82 7.56 -5.58
CA SER A 33 21.62 7.75 -4.73
C SER A 33 20.74 6.49 -4.68
N ILE A 34 20.68 5.74 -5.77
CA ILE A 34 19.92 4.50 -5.89
C ILE A 34 20.48 3.42 -4.97
N ARG A 35 21.80 3.33 -4.83
CA ARG A 35 22.46 2.37 -3.92
C ARG A 35 22.26 2.72 -2.45
N PHE A 36 21.85 3.95 -2.13
CA PHE A 36 21.56 4.38 -0.77
C PHE A 36 20.16 3.91 -0.31
N LEU A 37 19.19 3.75 -1.21
CA LEU A 37 17.83 3.36 -0.90
C LEU A 37 17.69 2.07 -0.06
N PRO A 38 18.43 0.97 -0.36
CA PRO A 38 18.37 -0.24 0.47
C PRO A 38 18.74 -0.02 1.94
N ARG A 39 19.59 0.97 2.24
CA ARG A 39 19.98 1.30 3.63
C ARG A 39 18.85 1.99 4.39
N ILE A 40 18.02 2.79 3.69
CA ILE A 40 16.85 3.46 4.26
C ILE A 40 15.75 2.44 4.60
N ARG A 41 15.67 1.33 3.87
CA ARG A 41 14.67 0.27 4.10
C ARG A 41 14.74 -0.35 5.48
N GLY A 42 15.94 -0.46 6.04
CA GLY A 42 16.20 -1.03 7.37
C GLY A 42 15.84 -0.12 8.54
N LEU A 43 15.49 1.15 8.30
CA LEU A 43 15.19 2.11 9.36
C LEU A 43 13.84 1.81 10.02
N ALA A 44 13.78 1.97 11.35
CA ALA A 44 12.55 1.83 12.12
C ALA A 44 11.50 2.91 11.73
N ARG A 45 11.95 4.14 11.47
CA ARG A 45 11.16 5.24 10.93
C ARG A 45 11.70 5.64 9.57
N LYS A 46 10.91 5.47 8.54
CA LYS A 46 11.31 5.77 7.16
C LYS A 46 10.93 7.21 6.81
N PRO A 47 11.87 8.04 6.34
CA PRO A 47 11.57 9.35 5.81
C PRO A 47 10.86 9.24 4.44
N LEU A 48 10.16 10.29 4.05
CA LEU A 48 9.74 10.45 2.66
C LEU A 48 10.98 10.73 1.81
N VAL A 49 11.24 9.90 0.80
CA VAL A 49 12.40 10.06 -0.07
C VAL A 49 12.01 10.69 -1.39
N LEU A 50 12.65 11.80 -1.74
CA LEU A 50 12.52 12.48 -3.01
C LEU A 50 13.83 12.30 -3.80
N LEU A 51 13.77 11.66 -4.96
CA LEU A 51 14.90 11.54 -5.87
C LEU A 51 14.87 12.67 -6.89
N ARG A 52 15.95 13.43 -6.97
CA ARG A 52 16.14 14.42 -8.02
C ARG A 52 16.75 13.75 -9.24
N ASP A 53 16.01 13.73 -10.35
CA ASP A 53 16.52 13.25 -11.63
C ASP A 53 17.42 14.30 -12.27
N ASP A 54 18.64 13.92 -12.58
CA ASP A 54 19.60 14.71 -13.36
C ASP A 54 19.60 14.37 -14.86
N GLY A 55 18.62 13.56 -15.29
CA GLY A 55 18.45 13.14 -16.70
C GLY A 55 19.42 12.04 -17.17
N ARG A 56 20.25 11.49 -16.28
CA ARG A 56 21.29 10.50 -16.68
C ARG A 56 20.95 9.05 -16.32
N ASN A 57 19.99 8.80 -15.41
CA ASN A 57 19.73 7.47 -14.84
C ASN A 57 18.23 7.07 -14.82
N GLU A 58 17.48 7.48 -15.83
CA GLU A 58 16.01 7.31 -15.88
C GLU A 58 15.53 5.85 -15.67
N LYS A 59 16.21 4.89 -16.29
CA LYS A 59 15.82 3.46 -16.19
C LYS A 59 16.03 2.89 -14.79
N SER A 60 17.14 3.17 -14.16
CA SER A 60 17.48 2.66 -12.83
C SER A 60 16.63 3.33 -11.73
N ALA A 61 16.25 4.59 -11.90
CA ALA A 61 15.37 5.29 -10.95
C ALA A 61 13.95 4.71 -11.00
N VAL A 62 13.41 4.46 -12.19
CA VAL A 62 12.08 3.85 -12.37
C VAL A 62 12.03 2.42 -11.84
N GLU A 63 13.07 1.61 -12.05
CA GLU A 63 13.16 0.26 -11.49
C GLU A 63 13.22 0.25 -9.96
N SER A 64 13.86 1.25 -9.37
CA SER A 64 13.93 1.40 -7.90
C SER A 64 12.60 1.88 -7.30
N LEU A 65 11.80 2.65 -8.04
CA LEU A 65 10.47 3.12 -7.63
C LEU A 65 9.42 2.02 -7.63
N SER A 66 9.60 0.97 -8.41
CA SER A 66 8.65 -0.16 -8.51
C SER A 66 8.68 -1.10 -7.29
N GLN A 67 9.62 -0.92 -6.36
CA GLN A 67 9.77 -1.75 -5.17
C GLN A 67 9.42 -0.97 -3.89
N GLU A 68 8.14 -0.94 -3.51
CA GLU A 68 7.57 -0.68 -2.16
C GLU A 68 8.07 0.54 -1.33
N ASP A 69 8.99 1.36 -1.82
CA ASP A 69 9.52 2.49 -1.09
C ASP A 69 8.80 3.79 -1.52
N ALA A 70 8.44 4.61 -0.55
CA ALA A 70 7.88 5.93 -0.76
C ALA A 70 8.94 6.87 -1.35
N CYS A 71 9.14 6.79 -2.66
CA CYS A 71 10.15 7.53 -3.39
C CYS A 71 9.49 8.23 -4.58
N TYR A 72 9.69 9.53 -4.68
CA TYR A 72 9.22 10.33 -5.80
C TYR A 72 10.38 10.76 -6.66
N LEU A 73 10.24 10.62 -7.98
CA LEU A 73 11.18 11.14 -8.94
C LEU A 73 10.76 12.57 -9.31
N ILE A 74 11.59 13.55 -9.01
CA ILE A 74 11.34 14.95 -9.35
C ILE A 74 12.29 15.34 -10.48
N ARG A 75 11.73 15.59 -11.66
CA ARG A 75 12.49 16.08 -12.82
C ARG A 75 12.62 17.58 -12.76
N GLN A 76 13.85 18.09 -12.86
CA GLN A 76 14.18 19.51 -13.03
C GLN A 76 13.43 20.49 -12.11
N ALA A 77 13.04 20.05 -10.91
CA ALA A 77 12.31 20.88 -9.97
C ALA A 77 13.24 21.83 -9.22
N THR A 78 12.78 23.05 -8.99
CA THR A 78 13.42 23.98 -8.07
C THR A 78 13.15 23.58 -6.63
N LEU A 79 13.91 24.13 -5.66
CA LEU A 79 13.62 23.91 -4.25
C LEU A 79 12.20 24.38 -3.88
N GLU A 80 11.72 25.42 -4.52
CA GLU A 80 10.39 25.98 -4.33
C GLU A 80 9.30 25.05 -4.79
N ASP A 81 9.46 24.43 -5.97
CA ASP A 81 8.55 23.41 -6.49
C ASP A 81 8.48 22.20 -5.54
N MET A 82 9.64 21.75 -5.03
CA MET A 82 9.71 20.66 -4.04
C MET A 82 8.98 21.00 -2.73
N LEU A 83 9.14 22.22 -2.23
CA LEU A 83 8.46 22.67 -1.01
C LEU A 83 6.96 22.83 -1.21
N GLN A 84 6.53 23.25 -2.38
CA GLN A 84 5.11 23.35 -2.74
C GLN A 84 4.47 21.97 -2.84
N GLU A 85 5.15 21.03 -3.47
CA GLU A 85 4.76 19.62 -3.54
C GLU A 85 4.62 19.00 -2.14
N LEU A 86 5.57 19.25 -1.25
CA LEU A 86 5.54 18.77 0.14
C LEU A 86 4.43 19.41 0.99
N ARG A 87 4.02 20.62 0.66
CA ARG A 87 2.92 21.34 1.34
C ARG A 87 1.54 20.94 0.81
N ALA A 88 1.48 20.36 -0.39
CA ALA A 88 0.22 19.89 -0.95
C ALA A 88 -0.32 18.71 -0.12
N PRO A 89 -1.54 18.79 0.44
CA PRO A 89 -2.09 17.74 1.31
C PRO A 89 -2.28 16.38 0.61
N ALA A 90 -2.10 16.32 -0.70
CA ALA A 90 -2.32 15.14 -1.54
C ALA A 90 -1.11 14.21 -1.71
N HIS A 91 0.08 14.54 -1.17
CA HIS A 91 1.32 13.82 -1.50
C HIS A 91 1.91 12.94 -0.39
N ARG A 92 1.09 12.43 0.51
CA ARG A 92 1.40 11.08 1.00
C ARG A 92 1.09 10.13 -0.16
N PRO A 93 2.04 9.25 -0.60
CA PRO A 93 1.68 8.22 -1.55
C PRO A 93 0.44 7.55 -1.01
N ALA A 94 -0.64 7.57 -1.78
CA ALA A 94 -1.85 6.88 -1.36
C ALA A 94 -1.39 5.47 -1.01
N GLU A 95 -1.53 5.10 0.25
CA GLU A 95 -1.14 3.77 0.71
C GLU A 95 -1.76 2.76 -0.25
N SER A 96 -0.96 1.89 -0.85
CA SER A 96 -1.47 0.97 -1.86
C SER A 96 -2.67 0.20 -1.32
N LEU A 97 -3.60 -0.18 -2.19
CA LEU A 97 -4.77 -0.95 -1.78
C LEU A 97 -4.37 -2.18 -0.97
N GLU A 98 -3.28 -2.84 -1.38
CA GLU A 98 -2.74 -4.02 -0.71
C GLU A 98 -2.32 -3.71 0.74
N LYS A 99 -1.60 -2.62 0.97
CA LYS A 99 -1.16 -2.21 2.32
C LYS A 99 -2.36 -1.83 3.20
N ARG A 100 -3.34 -1.13 2.64
CA ARG A 100 -4.59 -0.76 3.33
C ARG A 100 -5.38 -2.01 3.70
N CYS A 101 -5.53 -2.94 2.79
CA CYS A 101 -6.18 -4.23 3.04
C CYS A 101 -5.44 -5.05 4.10
N GLU A 102 -4.11 -5.17 4.00
CA GLU A 102 -3.29 -5.91 4.96
C GLU A 102 -3.42 -5.36 6.39
N ARG A 103 -3.46 -4.03 6.54
CA ARG A 103 -3.68 -3.38 7.84
C ARG A 103 -5.04 -3.77 8.42
N ILE A 104 -6.11 -3.78 7.60
CA ILE A 104 -7.44 -4.19 8.02
C ILE A 104 -7.45 -5.67 8.42
N TYR A 105 -6.92 -6.55 7.58
CA TYR A 105 -6.90 -8.00 7.85
C TYR A 105 -6.11 -8.33 9.11
N ARG A 106 -4.99 -7.68 9.33
CA ARG A 106 -4.20 -7.83 10.56
C ARG A 106 -5.00 -7.39 11.80
N SER A 107 -5.75 -6.29 11.72
CA SER A 107 -6.61 -5.84 12.81
C SER A 107 -7.74 -6.83 13.12
N TRP A 108 -8.19 -7.59 12.14
CA TRP A 108 -9.19 -8.65 12.29
C TRP A 108 -8.61 -9.99 12.76
N GLY A 109 -7.30 -10.08 12.95
CA GLY A 109 -6.62 -11.31 13.38
C GLY A 109 -6.39 -12.33 12.25
N VAL A 110 -6.52 -11.92 10.98
CA VAL A 110 -6.18 -12.80 9.85
C VAL A 110 -4.68 -13.02 9.82
N SER A 111 -4.27 -14.28 9.75
CA SER A 111 -2.86 -14.66 9.66
C SER A 111 -2.21 -14.06 8.42
N THR A 112 -0.96 -13.60 8.56
CA THR A 112 -0.15 -13.12 7.42
C THR A 112 0.06 -14.18 6.35
N CYS A 113 0.01 -15.48 6.74
CA CYS A 113 0.17 -16.62 5.84
C CYS A 113 -1.14 -17.07 5.17
N ASP A 114 -2.30 -16.47 5.48
CA ASP A 114 -3.56 -16.88 4.86
C ASP A 114 -3.63 -16.46 3.39
N ALA A 115 -3.56 -17.45 2.51
CA ALA A 115 -3.63 -17.24 1.06
C ALA A 115 -4.99 -16.66 0.61
N ASN A 116 -6.06 -16.87 1.37
CA ASN A 116 -7.41 -16.44 0.98
C ASN A 116 -7.56 -14.93 0.98
N LYS A 117 -6.76 -14.22 1.81
CA LYS A 117 -6.76 -12.74 1.83
C LYS A 117 -6.37 -12.12 0.48
N ARG A 118 -5.53 -12.81 -0.33
CA ARG A 118 -5.14 -12.34 -1.67
C ARG A 118 -6.32 -12.28 -2.62
N TYR A 119 -7.22 -13.25 -2.54
CA TYR A 119 -8.42 -13.27 -3.37
C TYR A 119 -9.40 -12.15 -2.97
N LEU A 120 -9.49 -11.85 -1.67
CA LEU A 120 -10.30 -10.73 -1.19
C LEU A 120 -9.72 -9.39 -1.67
N THR A 121 -8.40 -9.20 -1.60
CA THR A 121 -7.73 -8.00 -2.12
C THR A 121 -7.87 -7.88 -3.64
N GLY A 122 -7.73 -8.97 -4.40
CA GLY A 122 -7.98 -9.00 -5.84
C GLY A 122 -9.40 -8.59 -6.19
N ALA A 123 -10.39 -9.11 -5.46
CA ALA A 123 -11.79 -8.74 -5.62
C ALA A 123 -12.05 -7.25 -5.36
N LEU A 124 -11.43 -6.67 -4.33
CA LEU A 124 -11.52 -5.24 -4.05
C LEU A 124 -10.86 -4.40 -5.13
N ARG A 125 -9.72 -4.84 -5.68
CA ARG A 125 -9.05 -4.17 -6.79
C ARG A 125 -9.95 -4.08 -8.02
N VAL A 126 -10.62 -5.17 -8.38
CA VAL A 126 -11.58 -5.20 -9.48
C VAL A 126 -12.75 -4.23 -9.22
N MET A 127 -13.31 -4.23 -8.00
CA MET A 127 -14.42 -3.34 -7.65
C MET A 127 -14.02 -1.87 -7.70
N MET A 128 -12.91 -1.50 -7.09
CA MET A 128 -12.44 -0.11 -7.03
C MET A 128 -11.98 0.43 -8.39
N GLY A 129 -11.71 -0.42 -9.36
CA GLY A 129 -11.43 -0.05 -10.75
C GLY A 129 -12.65 0.17 -11.62
N SER A 130 -13.88 0.05 -11.08
CA SER A 130 -15.12 0.15 -11.84
C SER A 130 -16.01 1.28 -11.32
N ASP A 131 -16.59 2.04 -12.23
CA ASP A 131 -17.50 3.17 -11.91
C ASP A 131 -18.96 2.72 -11.73
N HIS A 132 -19.26 1.42 -11.87
CA HIS A 132 -20.60 0.88 -11.75
C HIS A 132 -20.65 -0.38 -10.89
N ARG A 133 -21.84 -0.73 -10.45
CA ARG A 133 -22.05 -1.91 -9.62
C ARG A 133 -21.84 -3.20 -10.42
N LEU A 134 -20.89 -4.03 -9.97
CA LEU A 134 -20.50 -5.28 -10.61
C LEU A 134 -21.27 -6.49 -10.06
N ALA A 135 -21.54 -7.47 -10.93
CA ALA A 135 -22.07 -8.78 -10.54
C ALA A 135 -20.96 -9.61 -9.87
N ILE A 136 -21.16 -9.98 -8.58
CA ILE A 136 -20.13 -10.60 -7.72
C ILE A 136 -19.45 -11.79 -8.40
N ARG A 137 -20.19 -12.78 -8.87
CA ARG A 137 -19.60 -14.02 -9.39
C ARG A 137 -18.94 -13.86 -10.77
N LYS A 138 -19.58 -13.12 -11.67
CA LYS A 138 -19.16 -13.02 -13.06
C LYS A 138 -18.07 -11.94 -13.24
N GLU A 139 -18.29 -10.76 -12.65
CA GLU A 139 -17.51 -9.57 -12.95
C GLU A 139 -16.45 -9.26 -11.88
N ILE A 140 -16.57 -9.86 -10.68
CA ILE A 140 -15.58 -9.71 -9.62
C ILE A 140 -14.79 -11.00 -9.44
N LEU A 141 -15.45 -12.12 -9.12
CA LEU A 141 -14.73 -13.37 -8.86
C LEU A 141 -14.19 -14.04 -10.12
N GLY A 142 -14.76 -13.76 -11.30
CA GLY A 142 -14.26 -14.26 -12.59
C GLY A 142 -12.83 -13.80 -12.87
N PRO A 143 -12.56 -12.48 -12.96
CA PRO A 143 -11.23 -11.95 -13.16
C PRO A 143 -10.23 -12.39 -12.09
N VAL A 144 -10.63 -12.46 -10.82
CA VAL A 144 -9.78 -12.99 -9.74
C VAL A 144 -9.44 -14.46 -9.97
N ALA A 145 -10.39 -15.27 -10.39
CA ALA A 145 -10.13 -16.67 -10.68
C ALA A 145 -9.14 -16.84 -11.85
N GLU A 146 -9.27 -16.02 -12.90
CA GLU A 146 -8.31 -15.97 -14.02
C GLU A 146 -6.91 -15.56 -13.56
N GLU A 147 -6.78 -14.48 -12.77
CA GLU A 147 -5.50 -13.98 -12.28
C GLU A 147 -4.72 -15.06 -11.50
N TYR A 148 -5.44 -15.88 -10.72
CA TYR A 148 -4.81 -16.91 -9.90
C TYR A 148 -4.84 -18.33 -10.50
N GLY A 149 -5.32 -18.50 -11.72
CA GLY A 149 -5.42 -19.81 -12.38
C GLY A 149 -6.39 -20.77 -11.68
N LEU A 150 -7.47 -20.24 -11.11
CA LEU A 150 -8.46 -20.99 -10.32
C LEU A 150 -9.84 -20.96 -10.98
N THR A 151 -10.75 -21.78 -10.47
CA THR A 151 -12.17 -21.67 -10.81
C THR A 151 -12.87 -20.65 -9.92
N VAL A 152 -13.94 -20.02 -10.43
CA VAL A 152 -14.79 -19.11 -9.65
C VAL A 152 -15.32 -19.78 -8.38
N ALA A 153 -15.65 -21.06 -8.46
CA ALA A 153 -16.13 -21.85 -7.32
C ALA A 153 -15.04 -22.04 -6.25
N ALA A 154 -13.78 -22.20 -6.66
CA ALA A 154 -12.65 -22.30 -5.74
C ALA A 154 -12.41 -20.98 -5.00
N VAL A 155 -12.45 -19.85 -5.71
CA VAL A 155 -12.33 -18.52 -5.11
C VAL A 155 -13.49 -18.23 -4.15
N ASP A 156 -14.73 -18.51 -4.56
CA ASP A 156 -15.92 -18.36 -3.69
C ASP A 156 -15.80 -19.19 -2.41
N SER A 157 -15.37 -20.45 -2.52
CA SER A 157 -15.16 -21.32 -1.37
C SER A 157 -14.04 -20.85 -0.45
N ALA A 158 -12.95 -20.30 -1.01
CA ALA A 158 -11.85 -19.73 -0.26
C ALA A 158 -12.27 -18.49 0.54
N LEU A 159 -13.04 -17.61 -0.07
CA LEU A 159 -13.58 -16.40 0.59
C LEU A 159 -14.61 -16.74 1.67
N ARG A 160 -15.42 -17.80 1.48
CA ARG A 160 -16.33 -18.29 2.54
C ARG A 160 -15.58 -18.81 3.75
N ARG A 161 -14.52 -19.60 3.53
CA ARG A 161 -13.64 -20.07 4.61
C ARG A 161 -13.00 -18.92 5.37
N LEU A 162 -12.54 -17.88 4.66
CA LEU A 162 -12.00 -16.67 5.30
C LEU A 162 -13.07 -16.01 6.20
N LEU A 163 -14.31 -15.86 5.71
CA LEU A 163 -15.41 -15.33 6.52
C LEU A 163 -15.71 -16.17 7.76
N GLU A 164 -15.71 -17.50 7.62
CA GLU A 164 -15.91 -18.43 8.73
C GLU A 164 -14.82 -18.27 9.78
N THR A 165 -13.55 -18.22 9.36
CA THR A 165 -12.41 -17.96 10.26
C THR A 165 -12.54 -16.61 10.97
N LEU A 166 -12.96 -15.55 10.28
CA LEU A 166 -13.19 -14.24 10.89
C LEU A 166 -14.30 -14.26 11.94
N ASP A 167 -15.39 -14.96 11.66
CA ASP A 167 -16.51 -15.11 12.60
C ASP A 167 -16.12 -15.97 13.81
N GLU A 168 -15.32 -17.03 13.62
CA GLU A 168 -14.80 -17.88 14.70
C GLU A 168 -13.81 -17.15 15.58
N THR A 169 -12.84 -16.43 14.97
CA THR A 169 -11.85 -15.63 15.69
C THR A 169 -12.51 -14.51 16.48
N GLY A 170 -13.52 -13.88 15.89
CA GLY A 170 -14.41 -12.92 16.52
C GLY A 170 -13.70 -11.77 17.24
N THR A 171 -12.63 -11.21 16.65
CA THR A 171 -11.90 -10.08 17.22
C THR A 171 -12.82 -8.87 17.45
N GLN A 172 -12.48 -8.00 18.41
CA GLN A 172 -13.29 -6.81 18.67
C GLN A 172 -13.39 -5.92 17.43
N THR A 173 -12.28 -5.72 16.71
CA THR A 173 -12.24 -4.92 15.47
C THR A 173 -13.10 -5.48 14.34
N TRP A 174 -13.23 -6.81 14.24
CA TRP A 174 -14.16 -7.46 13.33
C TRP A 174 -15.62 -7.24 13.72
N ARG A 175 -15.94 -7.34 15.01
CA ARG A 175 -17.29 -7.07 15.54
C ARG A 175 -17.70 -5.61 15.32
N ASP A 176 -16.78 -4.67 15.59
CA ASP A 176 -17.02 -3.24 15.39
C ASP A 176 -17.26 -2.92 13.92
N PHE A 177 -16.47 -3.50 13.01
CA PHE A 177 -16.69 -3.39 11.56
C PHE A 177 -18.06 -3.94 11.14
N ARG A 178 -18.45 -5.10 11.65
CA ARG A 178 -19.78 -5.67 11.35
C ARG A 178 -20.91 -4.77 11.83
N LYS A 179 -20.76 -4.16 12.99
CA LYS A 179 -21.72 -3.21 13.57
C LYS A 179 -21.82 -1.94 12.72
N GLU A 180 -20.67 -1.34 12.40
CA GLU A 180 -20.56 -0.12 11.60
C GLU A 180 -21.27 -0.25 10.25
N TYR A 181 -21.12 -1.41 9.59
CA TYR A 181 -21.69 -1.66 8.26
C TYR A 181 -22.99 -2.47 8.27
N GLY A 182 -23.63 -2.63 9.41
CA GLY A 182 -24.92 -3.31 9.56
C GLY A 182 -24.90 -4.79 9.19
N LEU A 183 -23.77 -5.46 9.39
CA LEU A 183 -23.57 -6.87 9.06
C LEU A 183 -23.91 -7.84 10.22
N GLU A 184 -24.38 -7.35 11.37
CA GLU A 184 -24.60 -8.16 12.57
C GLU A 184 -25.82 -9.10 12.46
N ARG A 185 -26.89 -8.63 11.84
CA ARG A 185 -28.21 -9.28 11.91
C ARG A 185 -28.34 -10.54 11.03
N ARG A 186 -27.40 -10.83 10.15
CA ARG A 186 -27.45 -11.96 9.21
C ARG A 186 -26.04 -12.50 8.96
N LYS A 187 -25.95 -13.76 8.52
CA LYS A 187 -24.70 -14.33 8.03
C LYS A 187 -24.09 -13.41 6.97
N VAL A 188 -22.82 -13.03 7.15
CA VAL A 188 -22.11 -12.15 6.22
C VAL A 188 -21.91 -12.91 4.91
N THR A 189 -22.31 -12.31 3.80
CA THR A 189 -22.03 -12.84 2.46
C THR A 189 -20.82 -12.14 1.87
N ILE A 190 -20.14 -12.81 0.92
CA ILE A 190 -18.97 -12.25 0.23
C ILE A 190 -19.30 -10.88 -0.36
N GLY A 191 -20.44 -10.75 -1.03
CA GLY A 191 -20.86 -9.49 -1.64
C GLY A 191 -21.05 -8.37 -0.61
N ARG A 192 -21.67 -8.65 0.53
CA ARG A 192 -21.86 -7.66 1.60
C ARG A 192 -20.52 -7.26 2.23
N LEU A 193 -19.61 -8.21 2.41
CA LEU A 193 -18.26 -7.91 2.89
C LEU A 193 -17.51 -7.01 1.93
N LEU A 194 -17.52 -7.34 0.63
CA LEU A 194 -16.83 -6.57 -0.40
C LEU A 194 -17.32 -5.12 -0.46
N TYR A 195 -18.64 -4.89 -0.48
CA TYR A 195 -19.19 -3.53 -0.49
C TYR A 195 -18.90 -2.75 0.80
N ALA A 196 -18.90 -3.40 1.94
CA ALA A 196 -18.54 -2.76 3.21
C ALA A 196 -17.06 -2.36 3.24
N LEU A 197 -16.17 -3.22 2.73
CA LEU A 197 -14.74 -2.93 2.62
C LEU A 197 -14.45 -1.83 1.60
N GLU A 198 -15.09 -1.86 0.45
CA GLU A 198 -14.99 -0.80 -0.56
C GLU A 198 -15.38 0.55 0.05
N SER A 199 -16.52 0.62 0.74
CA SER A 199 -16.97 1.84 1.44
C SER A 199 -15.93 2.32 2.45
N ARG A 200 -15.39 1.45 3.28
CA ARG A 200 -14.35 1.79 4.25
C ARG A 200 -13.07 2.29 3.61
N LEU A 201 -12.65 1.64 2.53
CA LEU A 201 -11.44 2.01 1.79
C LEU A 201 -11.59 3.33 1.02
N SER A 202 -12.80 3.69 0.59
CA SER A 202 -13.08 4.96 -0.08
C SER A 202 -13.17 6.16 0.86
N GLN A 203 -13.34 5.94 2.17
CA GLN A 203 -13.43 6.99 3.18
C GLN A 203 -12.08 7.35 3.83
N GLN A 204 -11.02 6.61 3.55
CA GLN A 204 -9.65 6.81 4.06
C GLN A 204 -8.74 7.42 3.00
#